data_64a164c8fa217fb189968981b5750d01
#
_entry.id   64a164c8fa217fb189968981b5750d01
#
_cell.length_a   1.000
_cell.length_b   1.000
_cell.length_c   1.000
_cell.angle_alpha   90.00
_cell.angle_beta   90.00
_cell.angle_gamma   90.00
#
_symmetry.space_group_name_H-M   'P 1'
#
loop_
_entity.id
_entity.type
_entity.pdbx_description
1 polymer ?
#
loop_
_entity_poly.entity_id
_entity_poly.type
_entity_poly.pdbx_seq_one_letter_code
_entity_poly.pdbx_strand_id
1 'polypeptide(L)'
;MFYKLFILFFVSLSIFPQEYEITSENIEINTDLNTISYENKVFFSSENIKFSADELKLNQNNDSFTAKGKPIKITFFDGSEFIEGEAEIIEIDSEKLVLSKNVSVIKSGNKINSEKMVVKLKKNDKS
;
A
#
# COMPACT_ATOMS: atom_id res chain seq x y z
N MET A 1 -24.47 9.66 15.97
CA MET A 1 -24.11 9.60 15.71
C MET A 1 -23.58 9.22 15.40
N PHE A 2 -23.52 9.07 15.75
CA PHE A 2 -22.72 8.85 15.39
C PHE A 2 -22.25 8.40 15.25
N TYR A 3 -22.26 8.12 15.49
CA TYR A 3 -21.50 7.68 15.30
C TYR A 3 -21.15 7.14 14.93
N LYS A 4 -21.32 6.99 15.12
CA LYS A 4 -20.74 6.41 14.79
C LYS A 4 -20.32 5.81 14.35
N LEU A 5 -20.65 5.70 14.68
CA LEU A 5 -19.96 5.11 14.22
C LEU A 5 -19.36 4.66 13.93
N PHE A 6 -19.51 4.59 14.33
CA PHE A 6 -18.65 4.18 14.04
C PHE A 6 -17.95 3.62 14.07
N ILE A 7 -18.17 3.65 14.47
CA ILE A 7 -17.36 3.13 14.53
C ILE A 7 -16.81 2.27 14.37
N LEU A 8 -17.04 2.15 14.63
CA LEU A 8 -16.35 1.45 14.46
C LEU A 8 -15.79 0.84 14.24
N PHE A 9 -15.84 0.82 14.56
CA PHE A 9 -14.99 0.36 14.34
C PHE A 9 -14.28 -0.03 14.51
N PHE A 10 -14.33 -0.18 15.09
CA PHE A 10 -13.38 -0.47 15.31
C PHE A 10 -12.83 -1.13 15.54
N VAL A 11 -13.00 -1.12 15.75
CA VAL A 11 -12.40 -1.69 16.04
C VAL A 11 -11.87 -2.34 15.97
N SER A 12 -11.79 -2.42 16.10
CA SER A 12 -11.12 -2.88 16.13
C SER A 12 -10.51 -3.37 16.06
N LEU A 13 -10.40 -3.55 16.17
CA LEU A 13 -9.64 -3.93 16.09
C LEU A 13 -8.97 -4.36 15.59
N SER A 14 -8.59 -4.06 15.77
CA SER A 14 -8.01 -4.33 15.16
C SER A 14 -7.02 -5.10 14.55
N ILE A 15 -7.13 -5.76 13.83
CA ILE A 15 -6.30 -6.72 13.20
C ILE A 15 -5.45 -6.04 12.21
N PHE A 16 -5.97 -5.04 11.61
CA PHE A 16 -5.15 -4.15 10.85
C PHE A 16 -4.77 -3.03 11.75
N PRO A 17 -3.53 -3.04 12.18
CA PRO A 17 -3.08 -1.97 13.03
C PRO A 17 -3.10 -0.63 12.33
N GLN A 18 -3.16 -0.65 11.01
CA GLN A 18 -3.05 0.60 10.27
C GLN A 18 -4.30 0.87 9.50
N GLU A 19 -4.71 2.10 9.55
CA GLU A 19 -5.75 2.58 8.69
C GLU A 19 -5.11 3.12 7.42
N TYR A 20 -5.85 3.07 6.35
CA TYR A 20 -5.37 3.63 5.10
C TYR A 20 -6.50 4.34 4.40
N GLU A 21 -6.12 5.19 3.49
CA GLU A 21 -7.07 5.94 2.70
C GLU A 21 -6.66 5.80 1.24
N ILE A 22 -7.64 5.59 0.37
CA ILE A 22 -7.40 5.47 -1.06
C ILE A 22 -8.31 6.44 -1.77
N THR A 23 -7.75 7.25 -2.67
CA THR A 23 -8.55 8.12 -3.53
C THR A 23 -8.24 7.78 -4.97
N SER A 24 -9.22 7.94 -5.84
CA SER A 24 -9.06 7.69 -7.26
C SER A 24 -10.21 8.34 -8.00
N GLU A 25 -10.14 8.34 -9.34
CA GLU A 25 -11.24 8.87 -10.14
C GLU A 25 -12.33 7.84 -10.33
N ASN A 26 -11.97 6.55 -10.38
CA ASN A 26 -12.96 5.49 -10.60
C ASN A 26 -12.73 4.36 -9.62
N ILE A 27 -13.82 3.72 -9.20
CA ILE A 27 -13.79 2.56 -8.32
C ILE A 27 -14.75 1.53 -8.90
N GLU A 28 -14.29 0.29 -8.96
CA GLU A 28 -15.13 -0.82 -9.37
C GLU A 28 -15.08 -1.90 -8.30
N ILE A 29 -16.23 -2.31 -7.82
CA ILE A 29 -16.34 -3.37 -6.81
C ILE A 29 -16.86 -4.60 -7.50
N ASN A 30 -16.11 -5.68 -7.44
CA ASN A 30 -16.50 -6.95 -8.04
C ASN A 30 -16.83 -7.91 -6.91
N THR A 31 -18.14 -8.17 -6.69
CA THR A 31 -18.54 -8.99 -5.58
C THR A 31 -18.28 -10.47 -5.82
N ASP A 32 -18.26 -10.90 -7.07
CA ASP A 32 -17.97 -12.30 -7.38
C ASP A 32 -16.54 -12.66 -7.05
N LEU A 33 -15.60 -11.78 -7.41
CA LEU A 33 -14.19 -12.02 -7.17
C LEU A 33 -13.71 -11.48 -5.84
N ASN A 34 -14.57 -10.72 -5.17
CA ASN A 34 -14.24 -10.10 -3.88
C ASN A 34 -13.06 -9.16 -4.00
N THR A 35 -13.06 -8.34 -5.06
CA THR A 35 -11.99 -7.39 -5.32
C THR A 35 -12.55 -5.99 -5.48
N ILE A 36 -11.70 -5.00 -5.22
CA ILE A 36 -12.01 -3.60 -5.46
C ILE A 36 -10.88 -3.04 -6.31
N SER A 37 -11.24 -2.42 -7.43
CA SER A 37 -10.28 -1.82 -8.35
C SER A 37 -10.44 -0.32 -8.33
N TYR A 38 -9.32 0.38 -8.19
CA TYR A 38 -9.25 1.83 -8.21
C TYR A 38 -8.48 2.22 -9.44
N GLU A 39 -8.98 3.19 -10.21
CA GLU A 39 -8.34 3.55 -11.48
C GLU A 39 -8.24 5.06 -11.62
N ASN A 40 -7.14 5.48 -12.20
CA ASN A 40 -6.83 6.86 -12.56
C ASN A 40 -6.60 7.74 -11.35
N LYS A 41 -5.39 8.26 -11.28
CA LYS A 41 -4.97 9.17 -10.22
C LYS A 41 -5.22 8.54 -8.86
N VAL A 42 -4.66 7.34 -8.67
CA VAL A 42 -4.81 6.62 -7.43
C VAL A 42 -3.78 7.12 -6.43
N PHE A 43 -4.22 7.44 -5.23
CA PHE A 43 -3.34 7.75 -4.11
C PHE A 43 -3.67 6.83 -2.96
N PHE A 44 -2.65 6.19 -2.43
CA PHE A 44 -2.76 5.34 -1.25
C PHE A 44 -1.99 6.01 -0.14
N SER A 45 -2.58 6.08 1.04
CA SER A 45 -1.93 6.70 2.18
C SER A 45 -2.23 5.91 3.44
N SER A 46 -1.17 5.50 4.12
CA SER A 46 -1.27 4.91 5.44
C SER A 46 -0.15 5.52 6.27
N GLU A 47 -0.03 5.07 7.51
CA GLU A 47 0.97 5.64 8.39
C GLU A 47 2.39 5.42 7.85
N ASN A 48 2.65 4.26 7.30
CA ASN A 48 4.01 3.86 6.91
C ASN A 48 4.23 3.75 5.42
N ILE A 49 3.18 3.85 4.61
CA ILE A 49 3.30 3.67 3.16
C ILE A 49 2.40 4.66 2.47
N LYS A 50 2.96 5.39 1.50
CA LYS A 50 2.19 6.31 0.67
C LYS A 50 2.68 6.18 -0.76
N PHE A 51 1.75 6.11 -1.71
CA PHE A 51 2.17 6.06 -3.10
C PHE A 51 1.08 6.60 -4.03
N SER A 52 1.50 6.94 -5.25
CA SER A 52 0.59 7.32 -6.31
C SER A 52 0.76 6.32 -7.45
N ALA A 53 -0.35 5.94 -8.07
CA ALA A 53 -0.35 4.91 -9.10
C ALA A 53 -1.44 5.20 -10.11
N ASP A 54 -1.43 4.44 -11.21
CA ASP A 54 -2.49 4.51 -12.20
C ASP A 54 -3.63 3.57 -11.87
N GLU A 55 -3.31 2.44 -11.26
CA GLU A 55 -4.29 1.43 -10.86
C GLU A 55 -3.91 0.84 -9.53
N LEU A 56 -4.92 0.43 -8.79
CA LEU A 56 -4.72 -0.29 -7.54
C LEU A 56 -5.84 -1.30 -7.41
N LYS A 57 -5.50 -2.54 -7.14
CA LYS A 57 -6.50 -3.58 -6.91
C LYS A 57 -6.32 -4.14 -5.51
N LEU A 58 -7.42 -4.16 -4.78
CA LEU A 58 -7.46 -4.78 -3.46
C LEU A 58 -8.14 -6.13 -3.60
N ASN A 59 -7.44 -7.18 -3.18
CA ASN A 59 -8.01 -8.52 -3.12
C ASN A 59 -8.45 -8.76 -1.69
N GLN A 60 -9.76 -8.80 -1.47
CA GLN A 60 -10.30 -8.91 -0.12
C GLN A 60 -10.26 -10.34 0.42
N ASN A 61 -9.94 -11.31 -0.44
CA ASN A 61 -9.81 -12.69 0.03
C ASN A 61 -8.56 -12.87 0.86
N ASN A 62 -7.49 -12.13 0.56
CA ASN A 62 -6.23 -12.27 1.28
C ASN A 62 -5.66 -10.94 1.73
N ASP A 63 -6.45 -9.87 1.65
CA ASP A 63 -6.03 -8.54 2.10
C ASP A 63 -4.73 -8.09 1.47
N SER A 64 -4.63 -8.26 0.16
CA SER A 64 -3.44 -7.84 -0.54
C SER A 64 -3.79 -6.76 -1.55
N PHE A 65 -2.80 -5.91 -1.84
CA PHE A 65 -2.93 -4.84 -2.82
C PHE A 65 -1.93 -5.07 -3.93
N THR A 66 -2.35 -4.76 -5.16
CA THR A 66 -1.43 -4.73 -6.31
C THR A 66 -1.64 -3.40 -7.01
N ALA A 67 -0.56 -2.65 -7.19
CA ALA A 67 -0.62 -1.34 -7.84
C ALA A 67 0.26 -1.33 -9.07
N LYS A 68 -0.11 -0.53 -10.06
CA LYS A 68 0.65 -0.37 -11.29
C LYS A 68 0.72 1.09 -11.66
N GLY A 69 1.85 1.48 -12.24
CA GLY A 69 2.05 2.84 -12.73
C GLY A 69 3.34 2.92 -13.50
N LYS A 70 3.57 4.10 -14.13
CA LYS A 70 4.77 4.26 -14.96
C LYS A 70 5.39 5.62 -14.71
N PRO A 71 6.07 5.78 -13.62
CA PRO A 71 6.23 4.84 -12.52
C PRO A 71 5.24 5.14 -11.38
N ILE A 72 5.15 4.20 -10.45
CA ILE A 72 4.55 4.46 -9.17
C ILE A 72 5.61 5.16 -8.34
N LYS A 73 5.25 6.23 -7.67
CA LYS A 73 6.15 6.90 -6.72
C LYS A 73 5.70 6.54 -5.32
N ILE A 74 6.61 6.06 -4.52
CA ILE A 74 6.28 5.53 -3.21
C ILE A 74 7.23 6.06 -2.16
N THR A 75 6.69 6.29 -0.97
CA THR A 75 7.47 6.58 0.23
C THR A 75 7.05 5.56 1.27
N PHE A 76 8.01 4.90 1.88
CA PHE A 76 7.69 3.90 2.88
C PHE A 76 8.71 3.94 4.02
N PHE A 77 8.26 3.49 5.20
CA PHE A 77 9.09 3.47 6.40
C PHE A 77 9.73 2.09 6.50
N ASP A 78 11.07 2.04 6.63
CA ASP A 78 11.78 0.76 6.65
C ASP A 78 12.09 0.28 8.06
N GLY A 79 11.55 0.97 9.06
CA GLY A 79 11.83 0.64 10.44
C GLY A 79 12.76 1.65 11.10
N SER A 80 13.45 2.46 10.32
CA SER A 80 14.31 3.49 10.87
C SER A 80 14.15 4.84 10.19
N GLU A 81 13.82 4.85 8.90
CA GLU A 81 13.65 6.10 8.17
C GLU A 81 12.67 5.89 7.03
N PHE A 82 12.20 7.00 6.47
CA PHE A 82 11.37 6.94 5.28
C PHE A 82 12.26 6.87 4.06
N ILE A 83 11.90 6.01 3.13
CA ILE A 83 12.63 5.78 1.90
C ILE A 83 11.74 6.16 0.74
N GLU A 84 12.31 6.89 -0.22
CA GLU A 84 11.60 7.28 -1.43
C GLU A 84 12.02 6.35 -2.56
N GLY A 85 11.04 5.96 -3.37
CA GLY A 85 11.34 5.05 -4.45
C GLY A 85 10.35 5.14 -5.59
N GLU A 86 10.66 4.38 -6.63
CA GLU A 86 9.82 4.25 -7.82
C GLU A 86 9.85 2.81 -8.27
N ALA A 87 8.74 2.38 -8.86
CA ALA A 87 8.65 1.05 -9.47
C ALA A 87 7.44 1.05 -10.39
N GLU A 88 7.31 0.03 -11.23
CA GLU A 88 6.13 -0.04 -12.08
C GLU A 88 5.05 -0.93 -11.48
N ILE A 89 5.42 -1.83 -10.59
CA ILE A 89 4.46 -2.71 -9.93
C ILE A 89 4.78 -2.74 -8.45
N ILE A 90 3.75 -2.64 -7.63
CA ILE A 90 3.89 -2.76 -6.17
C ILE A 90 2.87 -3.76 -5.68
N GLU A 91 3.31 -4.67 -4.82
CA GLU A 91 2.43 -5.62 -4.15
C GLU A 91 2.63 -5.47 -2.66
N ILE A 92 1.52 -5.42 -1.93
CA ILE A 92 1.55 -5.24 -0.48
C ILE A 92 0.64 -6.28 0.15
N ASP A 93 1.15 -6.99 1.15
CA ASP A 93 0.30 -7.80 2.00
C ASP A 93 0.69 -7.53 3.44
N SER A 94 0.22 -8.37 4.37
CA SER A 94 0.46 -8.11 5.79
C SER A 94 1.91 -8.30 6.20
N GLU A 95 2.71 -8.95 5.35
CA GLU A 95 4.07 -9.30 5.72
C GLU A 95 5.13 -8.55 4.94
N LYS A 96 4.82 -8.11 3.74
CA LYS A 96 5.87 -7.54 2.91
C LYS A 96 5.33 -6.57 1.89
N LEU A 97 6.24 -5.74 1.43
CA LEU A 97 6.03 -4.82 0.33
C LEU A 97 7.02 -5.23 -0.76
N VAL A 98 6.52 -5.48 -1.96
CA VAL A 98 7.37 -5.91 -3.08
C VAL A 98 7.27 -4.87 -4.18
N LEU A 99 8.42 -4.34 -4.59
CA LEU A 99 8.51 -3.43 -5.72
C LEU A 99 9.13 -4.21 -6.88
N SER A 100 8.57 -4.07 -8.07
CA SER A 100 9.05 -4.80 -9.24
C SER A 100 9.08 -3.89 -10.46
N LYS A 101 10.01 -4.19 -11.36
CA LYS A 101 10.19 -3.53 -12.64
C LYS A 101 10.69 -2.10 -12.50
N ASN A 102 11.92 -1.93 -12.91
CA ASN A 102 12.58 -0.62 -12.91
C ASN A 102 12.52 0.03 -11.53
N VAL A 103 12.94 -0.73 -10.53
CA VAL A 103 12.91 -0.26 -9.16
C VAL A 103 14.10 0.65 -8.90
N SER A 104 13.83 1.80 -8.30
CA SER A 104 14.87 2.74 -7.91
C SER A 104 14.46 3.33 -6.57
N VAL A 105 15.35 3.24 -5.59
CA VAL A 105 15.06 3.82 -4.27
C VAL A 105 16.25 4.63 -3.81
N ILE A 106 15.98 5.59 -2.94
CA ILE A 106 17.03 6.42 -2.34
C ILE A 106 16.97 6.20 -0.84
N LYS A 107 18.09 5.72 -0.30
CA LYS A 107 18.18 5.49 1.13
C LYS A 107 19.48 6.11 1.63
N SER A 108 19.38 7.00 2.61
CA SER A 108 20.54 7.66 3.20
C SER A 108 21.41 8.32 2.15
N GLY A 109 20.78 8.90 1.11
CA GLY A 109 21.49 9.58 0.05
C GLY A 109 22.05 8.68 -1.03
N ASN A 110 21.89 7.37 -0.91
CA ASN A 110 22.38 6.41 -1.90
C ASN A 110 21.26 5.94 -2.79
N LYS A 111 21.51 5.91 -4.09
CA LYS A 111 20.53 5.45 -5.04
C LYS A 111 20.76 3.98 -5.32
N ILE A 112 19.70 3.19 -5.20
CA ILE A 112 19.75 1.74 -5.38
C ILE A 112 18.79 1.39 -6.51
N ASN A 113 19.29 0.70 -7.54
CA ASN A 113 18.48 0.27 -8.67
C ASN A 113 18.41 -1.24 -8.70
N SER A 114 17.24 -1.77 -9.07
CA SER A 114 17.04 -3.21 -9.04
C SER A 114 15.83 -3.55 -9.90
N GLU A 115 15.68 -4.81 -10.28
CA GLU A 115 14.47 -5.26 -10.95
C GLU A 115 13.40 -5.65 -9.94
N LYS A 116 13.80 -5.94 -8.70
CA LYS A 116 12.85 -6.34 -7.68
C LYS A 116 13.45 -6.03 -6.32
N MET A 117 12.60 -5.53 -5.44
CA MET A 117 13.01 -5.27 -4.07
C MET A 117 11.90 -5.75 -3.14
N VAL A 118 12.27 -6.52 -2.12
CA VAL A 118 11.33 -7.02 -1.14
C VAL A 118 11.65 -6.35 0.19
N VAL A 119 10.64 -5.72 0.77
CA VAL A 119 10.75 -5.09 2.07
C VAL A 119 9.88 -5.89 3.03
N LYS A 120 10.46 -6.50 4.02
CA LYS A 120 9.69 -7.24 5.01
C LYS A 120 9.18 -6.26 6.03
N LEU A 121 7.87 -6.26 6.22
CA LEU A 121 7.23 -5.33 7.11
C LEU A 121 7.27 -5.88 8.51
N LYS A 122 7.63 -5.02 9.47
CA LYS A 122 7.65 -5.46 10.85
C LYS A 122 6.25 -5.70 11.31
N LYS A 123 6.07 -6.84 11.94
CA LYS A 123 4.83 -7.06 12.65
C LYS A 123 4.85 -6.18 13.88
N ASN A 124 3.75 -5.59 14.10
CA ASN A 124 3.60 -4.78 15.27
C ASN A 124 3.17 -5.69 16.40
N ASP A 125 4.08 -6.21 17.12
CA ASP A 125 3.65 -7.04 18.21
C ASP A 125 4.15 -6.56 19.50
N LYS A 126 4.26 -6.78 19.36
CA LYS A 126 4.60 -6.58 20.21
C LYS A 126 4.74 -7.00 20.62
N SER A 127 4.85 -7.26 20.45
CA SER A 127 5.02 -7.60 20.66
C SER A 127 5.12 -7.90 20.70
#